data_7cd4c0e989e0c1e561b16af713c24ac8
#
_entry.id   7cd4c0e989e0c1e561b16af713c24ac8
#
_cell.length_a   1.000
_cell.length_b   1.000
_cell.length_c   1.000
_cell.angle_alpha   90.00
_cell.angle_beta   90.00
_cell.angle_gamma   90.00
#
_symmetry.space_group_name_H-M   'P 1'
#
loop_
_entity.id
_entity.type
_entity.pdbx_description
1 polymer ?
#
loop_
_entity_poly.entity_id
_entity_poly.type
_entity_poly.pdbx_seq_one_letter_code
_entity_poly.pdbx_strand_id
1 'polypeptide(L)'
;RSTLDRSSAASDVYKRQLHRPSATDKSMAPEGNDCFYVLIPVPNNQSKIDWSVEGEKMKNLVIDKMEKDLMPNLRKNIVEDFYLTPDYFERDLNTKYGSGFSIQPKFSQSAYFRFHNKSEIYDGLYFVGAGTHPGAGVPGVLSSAKVLDRIL
;
A
#
# COMPACT_ATOMS: atom_id res chain seq x y z
N ARG A 1 -15.06 20.19 -8.69
CA ARG A 1 -14.08 19.13 -9.04
C ARG A 1 -13.24 18.89 -7.81
N SER A 2 -13.32 17.70 -7.23
CA SER A 2 -12.66 17.37 -5.98
C SER A 2 -11.14 17.32 -6.18
N THR A 3 -10.39 17.51 -5.10
CA THR A 3 -8.93 17.36 -5.08
C THR A 3 -8.47 15.95 -5.51
N LEU A 4 -9.34 14.95 -5.38
CA LEU A 4 -9.17 13.59 -5.91
C LEU A 4 -9.08 13.56 -7.45
N ASP A 5 -9.86 14.36 -8.16
CA ASP A 5 -9.82 14.44 -9.63
C ASP A 5 -8.47 14.93 -10.18
N ARG A 6 -7.76 15.80 -9.43
CA ARG A 6 -6.47 16.33 -9.87
C ARG A 6 -5.29 15.45 -9.51
N SER A 7 -5.35 14.75 -8.38
CA SER A 7 -4.29 13.82 -7.97
C SER A 7 -4.41 12.47 -8.65
N SER A 8 -5.63 12.00 -8.90
CA SER A 8 -5.87 10.76 -9.64
C SER A 8 -5.49 10.89 -11.10
N ALA A 9 -5.77 12.03 -11.76
CA ALA A 9 -5.41 12.24 -13.17
C ALA A 9 -3.90 12.16 -13.43
N ALA A 10 -3.06 12.55 -12.48
CA ALA A 10 -1.60 12.45 -12.61
C ALA A 10 -1.03 11.06 -12.26
N SER A 11 -1.74 10.28 -11.44
CA SER A 11 -1.32 8.92 -11.05
C SER A 11 -2.10 7.81 -11.78
N ASP A 12 -3.11 8.18 -12.53
CA ASP A 12 -4.15 7.29 -13.03
C ASP A 12 -3.69 6.31 -14.10
N VAL A 13 -2.61 6.60 -14.80
CA VAL A 13 -2.21 5.82 -15.97
C VAL A 13 -1.29 4.65 -15.63
N TYR A 14 -0.58 4.65 -14.48
CA TYR A 14 0.53 3.71 -14.29
C TYR A 14 0.58 2.93 -12.97
N LYS A 15 -0.36 3.09 -12.04
CA LYS A 15 -0.14 2.58 -10.67
C LYS A 15 -1.32 1.84 -10.01
N ARG A 16 -2.29 1.37 -10.77
CA ARG A 16 -3.30 0.45 -10.23
C ARG A 16 -2.78 -0.97 -10.38
N GLN A 17 -2.66 -1.68 -9.28
CA GLN A 17 -2.25 -3.09 -9.30
C GLN A 17 -3.46 -3.94 -8.95
N LEU A 18 -3.80 -4.87 -9.83
CA LEU A 18 -4.75 -5.94 -9.58
C LEU A 18 -3.97 -7.25 -9.44
N HIS A 19 -4.13 -7.92 -8.33
CA HIS A 19 -3.55 -9.21 -8.07
C HIS A 19 -4.67 -10.22 -7.77
N ARG A 20 -4.53 -11.43 -8.28
CA ARG A 20 -5.42 -12.58 -8.06
C ARG A 20 -4.63 -13.69 -7.37
N PRO A 21 -4.53 -13.70 -6.04
CA PRO A 21 -3.76 -14.71 -5.30
C PRO A 21 -4.26 -16.13 -5.57
N SER A 22 -5.58 -16.33 -5.68
CA SER A 22 -6.20 -17.63 -5.97
C SER A 22 -5.80 -18.25 -7.32
N ALA A 23 -5.22 -17.47 -8.23
CA ALA A 23 -4.65 -18.01 -9.47
C ALA A 23 -3.37 -18.82 -9.23
N THR A 24 -2.61 -18.46 -8.18
CA THR A 24 -1.37 -19.14 -7.80
C THR A 24 -1.60 -20.18 -6.71
N ASP A 25 -2.43 -19.85 -5.73
CA ASP A 25 -2.77 -20.72 -4.61
C ASP A 25 -4.29 -20.73 -4.40
N LYS A 26 -4.91 -21.84 -4.77
CA LYS A 26 -6.37 -22.01 -4.67
C LYS A 26 -6.89 -21.99 -3.24
N SER A 27 -6.05 -22.22 -2.23
CA SER A 27 -6.45 -22.13 -0.82
C SER A 27 -6.77 -20.70 -0.36
N MET A 28 -6.40 -19.69 -1.16
CA MET A 28 -6.66 -18.27 -0.90
C MET A 28 -8.12 -17.84 -1.14
N ALA A 29 -8.97 -18.74 -1.64
CA ALA A 29 -10.41 -18.49 -1.79
C ALA A 29 -11.20 -19.78 -1.53
N PRO A 30 -12.46 -19.68 -1.06
CA PRO A 30 -13.35 -20.85 -1.00
C PRO A 30 -13.55 -21.49 -2.37
N GLU A 31 -13.90 -22.79 -2.40
CA GLU A 31 -14.14 -23.52 -3.64
C GLU A 31 -15.19 -22.81 -4.52
N GLY A 32 -14.89 -22.68 -5.80
CA GLY A 32 -15.76 -21.98 -6.76
C GLY A 32 -15.66 -20.45 -6.73
N ASN A 33 -14.83 -19.88 -5.85
CA ASN A 33 -14.63 -18.44 -5.73
C ASN A 33 -13.20 -18.03 -6.11
N ASP A 34 -13.02 -16.72 -6.27
CA ASP A 34 -11.73 -16.08 -6.49
C ASP A 34 -11.50 -14.97 -5.46
N CYS A 35 -10.23 -14.77 -5.13
CA CYS A 35 -9.78 -13.65 -4.30
C CYS A 35 -9.04 -12.64 -5.17
N PHE A 36 -9.38 -11.36 -5.00
CA PHE A 36 -8.72 -10.24 -5.68
C PHE A 36 -8.21 -9.22 -4.67
N TYR A 37 -7.04 -8.70 -4.94
CA TYR A 37 -6.44 -7.61 -4.20
C TYR A 37 -6.15 -6.45 -5.15
N VAL A 38 -6.67 -5.27 -4.83
CA VAL A 38 -6.47 -4.05 -5.62
C VAL A 38 -5.71 -3.03 -4.79
N LEU A 39 -4.57 -2.59 -5.30
CA LEU A 39 -3.78 -1.53 -4.70
C LEU A 39 -3.87 -0.26 -5.54
N ILE A 40 -4.22 0.84 -4.87
CA ILE A 40 -4.30 2.16 -5.49
C ILE A 40 -3.49 3.14 -4.64
N PRO A 41 -2.51 3.84 -5.23
CA PRO A 41 -1.84 4.94 -4.55
C PRO A 41 -2.81 6.09 -4.29
N VAL A 42 -2.87 6.52 -3.05
CA VAL A 42 -3.70 7.64 -2.61
C VAL A 42 -2.86 8.60 -1.75
N PRO A 43 -3.25 9.87 -1.63
CA PRO A 43 -2.63 10.79 -0.69
C PRO A 43 -2.78 10.28 0.76
N ASN A 44 -1.78 10.51 1.58
CA ASN A 44 -1.83 10.21 3.01
C ASN A 44 -2.66 11.24 3.80
N ASN A 45 -2.77 11.09 5.12
CA ASN A 45 -3.61 11.92 5.99
C ASN A 45 -3.19 13.40 6.08
N GLN A 46 -2.02 13.77 5.57
CA GLN A 46 -1.67 15.19 5.41
C GLN A 46 -2.51 15.91 4.35
N SER A 47 -3.16 15.18 3.45
CA SER A 47 -3.97 15.74 2.36
C SER A 47 -5.30 16.35 2.80
N LYS A 48 -5.72 16.14 4.05
CA LYS A 48 -7.02 16.55 4.59
C LYS A 48 -8.22 15.93 3.87
N ILE A 49 -8.04 14.79 3.21
CA ILE A 49 -9.12 14.00 2.64
C ILE A 49 -9.82 13.28 3.79
N ASP A 50 -11.14 13.38 3.83
CA ASP A 50 -11.95 12.59 4.76
C ASP A 50 -12.14 11.17 4.22
N TRP A 51 -11.28 10.27 4.66
CA TRP A 51 -11.29 8.88 4.22
C TRP A 51 -12.51 8.09 4.70
N SER A 52 -13.23 8.57 5.72
CA SER A 52 -14.47 7.94 6.16
C SER A 52 -15.58 8.05 5.08
N VAL A 53 -15.50 9.09 4.27
CA VAL A 53 -16.45 9.35 3.17
C VAL A 53 -15.87 8.94 1.81
N GLU A 54 -14.62 9.32 1.55
CA GLU A 54 -14.00 9.11 0.23
C GLU A 54 -13.56 7.65 0.00
N GLY A 55 -13.32 6.89 1.07
CA GLY A 55 -12.96 5.48 0.97
C GLY A 55 -14.02 4.64 0.26
N GLU A 56 -15.28 4.76 0.67
CA GLU A 56 -16.39 4.05 0.04
C GLU A 56 -16.60 4.45 -1.42
N LYS A 57 -16.49 5.75 -1.72
CA LYS A 57 -16.58 6.25 -3.10
C LYS A 57 -15.48 5.68 -3.97
N MET A 58 -14.24 5.64 -3.46
CA MET A 58 -13.10 5.09 -4.16
C MET A 58 -13.28 3.59 -4.43
N LYS A 59 -13.74 2.83 -3.43
CA LYS A 59 -14.06 1.40 -3.59
C LYS A 59 -15.06 1.20 -4.73
N ASN A 60 -16.15 1.93 -4.71
CA ASN A 60 -17.19 1.82 -5.74
C ASN A 60 -16.66 2.18 -7.13
N LEU A 61 -15.86 3.24 -7.24
CA LEU A 61 -15.22 3.63 -8.50
C LEU A 61 -14.31 2.51 -9.05
N VAL A 62 -13.59 1.83 -8.16
CA VAL A 62 -12.72 0.71 -8.53
C VAL A 62 -13.54 -0.47 -9.05
N ILE A 63 -14.58 -0.86 -8.32
CA ILE A 63 -15.47 -1.96 -8.72
C ILE A 63 -16.11 -1.66 -10.07
N ASP A 64 -16.65 -0.44 -10.28
CA ASP A 64 -17.23 -0.03 -11.56
C ASP A 64 -16.22 -0.10 -12.71
N LYS A 65 -14.99 0.32 -12.45
CA LYS A 65 -13.92 0.26 -13.45
C LYS A 65 -13.51 -1.17 -13.78
N MET A 66 -13.40 -2.03 -12.77
CA MET A 66 -13.11 -3.45 -12.96
C MET A 66 -14.25 -4.16 -13.71
N GLU A 67 -15.50 -3.86 -13.35
CA GLU A 67 -16.66 -4.44 -14.03
C GLU A 67 -16.71 -4.05 -15.50
N LYS A 68 -16.48 -2.78 -15.79
CA LYS A 68 -16.49 -2.26 -17.16
C LYS A 68 -15.37 -2.82 -18.02
N ASP A 69 -14.15 -2.92 -17.50
CA ASP A 69 -12.95 -3.14 -18.31
C ASP A 69 -12.47 -4.60 -18.28
N LEU A 70 -12.74 -5.33 -17.22
CA LEU A 70 -12.10 -6.64 -16.98
C LEU A 70 -13.08 -7.77 -16.67
N MET A 71 -14.11 -7.53 -15.86
CA MET A 71 -14.97 -8.58 -15.29
C MET A 71 -16.45 -8.20 -15.39
N PRO A 72 -17.11 -8.40 -16.54
CA PRO A 72 -18.54 -8.11 -16.68
C PRO A 72 -19.38 -8.80 -15.58
N ASN A 73 -20.33 -8.08 -15.00
CA ASN A 73 -21.17 -8.50 -13.87
C ASN A 73 -20.41 -8.72 -12.54
N LEU A 74 -19.24 -8.12 -12.36
CA LEU A 74 -18.44 -8.25 -11.14
C LEU A 74 -19.27 -7.95 -9.89
N ARG A 75 -19.97 -6.81 -9.89
CA ARG A 75 -20.75 -6.33 -8.72
C ARG A 75 -21.80 -7.36 -8.24
N LYS A 76 -22.41 -8.13 -9.15
CA LYS A 76 -23.37 -9.18 -8.81
C LYS A 76 -22.74 -10.43 -8.23
N ASN A 77 -21.45 -10.62 -8.46
CA ASN A 77 -20.70 -11.81 -8.05
C ASN A 77 -19.76 -11.56 -6.86
N ILE A 78 -19.74 -10.34 -6.31
CA ILE A 78 -19.02 -10.04 -5.07
C ILE A 78 -19.76 -10.71 -3.91
N VAL A 79 -19.08 -11.60 -3.20
CA VAL A 79 -19.57 -12.26 -1.99
C VAL A 79 -19.20 -11.44 -0.77
N GLU A 80 -17.98 -10.92 -0.73
CA GLU A 80 -17.46 -10.09 0.35
C GLU A 80 -16.46 -9.08 -0.20
N ASP A 81 -16.49 -7.87 0.32
CA ASP A 81 -15.49 -6.84 0.04
C ASP A 81 -15.15 -6.05 1.30
N PHE A 82 -13.93 -5.54 1.36
CA PHE A 82 -13.49 -4.54 2.32
C PHE A 82 -12.39 -3.68 1.72
N TYR A 83 -12.11 -2.56 2.36
CA TYR A 83 -11.02 -1.68 1.95
C TYR A 83 -10.30 -1.09 3.16
N LEU A 84 -9.05 -0.77 2.97
CA LEU A 84 -8.20 -0.13 3.98
C LEU A 84 -7.79 1.24 3.48
N THR A 85 -7.99 2.24 4.31
CA THR A 85 -7.64 3.64 4.01
C THR A 85 -6.38 4.06 4.76
N PRO A 86 -5.80 5.24 4.46
CA PRO A 86 -4.73 5.80 5.27
C PRO A 86 -5.03 5.87 6.78
N ASP A 87 -6.30 6.10 7.17
CA ASP A 87 -6.70 6.10 8.60
C ASP A 87 -6.45 4.77 9.28
N TYR A 88 -6.72 3.66 8.60
CA TYR A 88 -6.41 2.34 9.12
C TYR A 88 -4.90 2.18 9.34
N PHE A 89 -4.09 2.56 8.36
CA PHE A 89 -2.62 2.44 8.48
C PHE A 89 -2.07 3.31 9.62
N GLU A 90 -2.64 4.48 9.86
CA GLU A 90 -2.22 5.35 10.97
C GLU A 90 -2.67 4.81 12.32
N ARG A 91 -3.95 4.46 12.46
CA ARG A 91 -4.55 4.06 13.72
C ARG A 91 -4.12 2.65 14.18
N ASP A 92 -4.18 1.69 13.26
CA ASP A 92 -4.01 0.27 13.60
C ASP A 92 -2.57 -0.23 13.38
N LEU A 93 -1.85 0.35 12.43
CA LEU A 93 -0.46 -0.03 12.13
C LEU A 93 0.56 1.02 12.59
N ASN A 94 0.10 2.10 13.23
CA ASN A 94 0.94 3.18 13.77
C ASN A 94 1.94 3.77 12.73
N THR A 95 1.52 3.82 11.46
CA THR A 95 2.35 4.42 10.42
C THR A 95 2.13 5.93 10.37
N LYS A 96 3.20 6.68 10.24
CA LYS A 96 3.12 8.14 10.22
C LYS A 96 2.27 8.62 9.04
N TYR A 97 1.21 9.38 9.34
CA TYR A 97 0.25 9.90 8.38
C TYR A 97 -0.46 8.84 7.52
N GLY A 98 -0.56 7.61 7.99
CA GLY A 98 -1.20 6.54 7.24
C GLY A 98 -0.44 6.08 5.99
N SER A 99 0.88 6.22 5.98
CA SER A 99 1.72 5.82 4.84
C SER A 99 1.89 4.31 4.80
N GLY A 100 1.24 3.62 3.86
CA GLY A 100 1.27 2.16 3.77
C GLY A 100 2.63 1.56 3.39
N PHE A 101 3.51 2.32 2.73
CA PHE A 101 4.84 1.88 2.27
C PHE A 101 6.00 2.69 2.87
N SER A 102 5.75 3.39 3.98
CA SER A 102 6.75 4.27 4.60
C SER A 102 7.14 5.46 3.69
N ILE A 103 8.42 5.75 3.53
CA ILE A 103 8.90 6.89 2.73
C ILE A 103 8.74 6.66 1.23
N GLN A 104 8.50 7.74 0.49
CA GLN A 104 8.35 7.66 -0.97
C GLN A 104 9.67 7.24 -1.63
N PRO A 105 9.62 6.46 -2.73
CA PRO A 105 10.80 6.06 -3.49
C PRO A 105 11.31 7.21 -4.39
N LYS A 106 11.55 8.39 -3.83
CA LYS A 106 12.23 9.50 -4.50
C LYS A 106 13.73 9.28 -4.46
N PHE A 107 14.46 9.84 -5.44
CA PHE A 107 15.92 9.71 -5.49
C PHE A 107 16.59 10.13 -4.16
N SER A 108 16.15 11.25 -3.59
CA SER A 108 16.64 11.78 -2.30
C SER A 108 16.24 10.96 -1.05
N GLN A 109 15.47 9.91 -1.21
CA GLN A 109 14.98 9.02 -0.14
C GLN A 109 15.18 7.54 -0.49
N SER A 110 16.05 7.26 -1.46
CA SER A 110 16.29 5.90 -1.95
C SER A 110 17.79 5.58 -1.90
N ALA A 111 18.12 4.30 -1.96
CA ALA A 111 19.49 3.81 -1.93
C ALA A 111 20.30 4.43 -0.76
N TYR A 112 21.39 5.10 -1.05
CA TYR A 112 22.25 5.71 -0.05
C TYR A 112 21.56 6.75 0.84
N PHE A 113 20.58 7.48 0.31
CA PHE A 113 19.85 8.53 1.04
C PHE A 113 18.69 8.01 1.90
N ARG A 114 18.52 6.71 1.97
CA ARG A 114 17.53 6.08 2.84
C ARG A 114 18.05 6.06 4.27
N PHE A 115 17.17 6.12 5.28
CA PHE A 115 17.56 6.02 6.67
C PHE A 115 18.41 4.77 6.92
N HIS A 116 19.51 4.97 7.63
CA HIS A 116 20.42 3.90 7.97
C HIS A 116 19.83 2.97 9.03
N ASN A 117 20.35 1.75 9.09
CA ASN A 117 19.91 0.76 10.08
C ASN A 117 20.51 0.99 11.47
N LYS A 118 21.55 1.82 11.59
CA LYS A 118 22.12 2.29 12.85
C LYS A 118 21.76 3.77 13.06
N SER A 119 21.37 4.13 14.28
CA SER A 119 21.13 5.54 14.64
C SER A 119 22.42 6.35 14.54
N GLU A 120 22.32 7.54 13.97
CA GLU A 120 23.41 8.52 13.92
C GLU A 120 23.48 9.40 15.18
N ILE A 121 22.45 9.30 16.04
CA ILE A 121 22.29 10.17 17.22
C ILE A 121 22.50 9.40 18.53
N TYR A 122 21.96 8.16 18.57
CA TYR A 122 21.92 7.35 19.78
C TYR A 122 22.76 6.08 19.62
N ASP A 123 23.71 5.86 20.52
CA ASP A 123 24.47 4.63 20.58
C ASP A 123 23.57 3.45 20.97
N GLY A 124 23.81 2.30 20.33
CA GLY A 124 23.05 1.07 20.59
C GLY A 124 21.64 1.04 20.03
N LEU A 125 21.20 2.07 19.31
CA LEU A 125 19.86 2.11 18.68
C LEU A 125 19.96 1.71 17.21
N TYR A 126 19.15 0.72 16.83
CA TYR A 126 19.10 0.18 15.47
C TYR A 126 17.69 0.17 14.93
N PHE A 127 17.55 0.26 13.60
CA PHE A 127 16.27 0.31 12.90
C PHE A 127 16.18 -0.80 11.86
N VAL A 128 15.02 -1.42 11.78
CA VAL A 128 14.66 -2.40 10.74
C VAL A 128 13.28 -2.07 10.17
N GLY A 129 13.00 -2.55 8.97
CA GLY A 129 11.68 -2.41 8.35
C GLY A 129 11.67 -1.59 7.07
N ALA A 130 10.48 -1.25 6.62
CA ALA A 130 10.25 -0.58 5.34
C ALA A 130 10.84 0.84 5.26
N GLY A 131 11.04 1.51 6.39
CA GLY A 131 11.58 2.87 6.46
C GLY A 131 13.10 2.95 6.31
N THR A 132 13.83 1.85 6.54
CA THR A 132 15.29 1.79 6.54
C THR A 132 15.83 1.11 5.29
N HIS A 133 17.14 1.03 5.19
CA HIS A 133 17.82 0.29 4.14
C HIS A 133 17.62 -1.24 4.31
N PRO A 134 17.42 -2.05 3.25
CA PRO A 134 17.43 -1.66 1.83
C PRO A 134 16.10 -1.11 1.31
N GLY A 135 14.97 -1.24 2.01
CA GLY A 135 13.75 -0.59 1.58
C GLY A 135 12.45 -1.34 1.79
N ALA A 136 11.39 -0.87 1.16
CA ALA A 136 10.04 -1.42 1.24
C ALA A 136 9.89 -2.72 0.44
N GLY A 137 8.77 -3.41 0.70
CA GLY A 137 8.48 -4.75 0.16
C GLY A 137 8.98 -5.86 1.07
N VAL A 138 8.28 -7.02 1.07
CA VAL A 138 8.58 -8.13 1.99
C VAL A 138 10.06 -8.55 1.95
N PRO A 139 10.68 -8.77 0.78
CA PRO A 139 12.11 -9.12 0.72
C PRO A 139 13.01 -8.02 1.29
N GLY A 140 12.71 -6.75 1.02
CA GLY A 140 13.46 -5.60 1.53
C GLY A 140 13.36 -5.48 3.05
N VAL A 141 12.16 -5.60 3.60
CA VAL A 141 11.92 -5.55 5.05
C VAL A 141 12.65 -6.68 5.77
N LEU A 142 12.56 -7.92 5.28
CA LEU A 142 13.29 -9.05 5.85
C LEU A 142 14.82 -8.86 5.73
N SER A 143 15.27 -8.33 4.60
CA SER A 143 16.70 -8.06 4.40
C SER A 143 17.21 -6.95 5.31
N SER A 144 16.38 -6.02 5.76
CA SER A 144 16.78 -4.98 6.71
C SER A 144 17.24 -5.58 8.06
N ALA A 145 16.62 -6.70 8.48
CA ALA A 145 17.08 -7.42 9.67
C ALA A 145 18.46 -8.07 9.45
N LYS A 146 18.71 -8.65 8.25
CA LYS A 146 20.01 -9.24 7.91
C LYS A 146 21.14 -8.22 7.84
N VAL A 147 20.83 -6.95 7.62
CA VAL A 147 21.85 -5.88 7.67
C VAL A 147 22.42 -5.76 9.07
N LEU A 148 21.62 -6.00 10.12
CA LEU A 148 22.09 -5.93 11.51
C LEU A 148 23.18 -6.97 11.80
N ASP A 149 23.13 -8.16 11.20
CA ASP A 149 24.15 -9.19 11.36
C ASP A 149 25.56 -8.73 10.93
N ARG A 150 25.64 -7.63 10.18
CA ARG A 150 26.90 -7.08 9.66
C ARG A 150 27.37 -5.83 10.40
N ILE A 151 26.50 -5.21 11.19
CA ILE A 151 26.76 -3.93 11.85
C ILE A 151 26.72 -4.04 13.40
N LEU A 152 26.25 -5.17 13.93
CA LEU A 152 26.37 -5.58 15.33
C LEU A 152 27.62 -6.37 15.55
#